data_104cba206ab036b8c50a1908554498b4
#
_entry.id   104cba206ab036b8c50a1908554498b4
#
_cell.length_a   1.000
_cell.length_b   1.000
_cell.length_c   1.000
_cell.angle_alpha   90.00
_cell.angle_beta   90.00
_cell.angle_gamma   90.00
#
_symmetry.space_group_name_H-M   'P 1'
#
loop_
_entity.id
_entity.type
_entity.pdbx_description
1 polymer ?
#
loop_
_entity_poly.entity_id
_entity_poly.type
_entity_poly.pdbx_seq_one_letter_code
_entity_poly.pdbx_strand_id
1 'polypeptide(L)' 'MPVLSVKVAVGDTVAAGQTLVVLEAMKMENNIDADRAGVVKQILVQQGATVMEGDVLIVIG' A
#
# COMPACT_ATOMS: atom_id res chain seq x y z
N MET A 1 -9.00 -5.51 7.08
CA MET A 1 -8.53 -4.22 7.60
C MET A 1 -8.88 -3.13 6.59
N PRO A 2 -9.48 -2.05 7.02
CA PRO A 2 -9.79 -0.96 6.10
C PRO A 2 -8.54 -0.19 5.68
N VAL A 3 -8.53 0.27 4.44
CA VAL A 3 -7.44 1.10 3.91
C VAL A 3 -7.71 2.55 4.31
N LEU A 4 -6.83 3.12 5.14
CA LEU A 4 -6.94 4.52 5.56
C LEU A 4 -6.53 5.46 4.43
N SER A 5 -5.40 5.16 3.79
CA SER A 5 -4.93 5.99 2.68
C SER A 5 -3.98 5.20 1.78
N VAL A 6 -3.92 5.62 0.52
CA VAL A 6 -2.95 5.14 -0.45
C VAL A 6 -2.02 6.30 -0.73
N LYS A 7 -0.71 6.10 -0.52
CA LYS A 7 0.28 7.18 -0.56
C LYS A 7 0.96 7.33 -1.91
N VAL A 8 0.68 6.43 -2.85
CA VAL A 8 1.33 6.42 -4.17
C VAL A 8 0.30 6.27 -5.27
N ALA A 9 0.71 6.53 -6.50
CA ALA A 9 -0.10 6.35 -7.70
C ALA A 9 0.64 5.48 -8.71
N VAL A 10 -0.10 4.91 -9.65
CA VAL A 10 0.50 4.15 -10.74
C VAL A 10 1.48 5.05 -11.50
N GLY A 11 2.69 4.54 -11.73
CA GLY A 11 3.76 5.28 -12.37
C GLY A 11 4.73 5.96 -11.42
N ASP A 12 4.40 6.01 -10.12
CA ASP A 12 5.31 6.60 -9.13
C ASP A 12 6.52 5.72 -8.91
N THR A 13 7.67 6.38 -8.73
CA THR A 13 8.90 5.69 -8.31
C THR A 13 8.94 5.65 -6.80
N VAL A 14 9.19 4.48 -6.24
CA VAL A 14 9.27 4.28 -4.80
C VAL A 14 10.64 3.74 -4.40
N ALA A 15 11.04 4.06 -3.17
CA ALA A 15 12.26 3.53 -2.59
C ALA A 15 11.91 2.40 -1.62
N ALA A 16 12.88 1.52 -1.35
CA ALA A 16 12.72 0.48 -0.34
C ALA A 16 12.44 1.13 1.02
N GLY A 17 11.43 0.63 1.72
CA GLY A 17 11.00 1.19 3.00
C GLY A 17 10.04 2.37 2.91
N GLN A 18 9.72 2.83 1.70
CA GLN A 18 8.75 3.90 1.53
C GLN A 18 7.33 3.40 1.79
N THR A 19 6.55 4.14 2.58
CA THR A 19 5.16 3.77 2.87
C THR A 19 4.30 3.90 1.62
N LEU A 20 3.60 2.82 1.29
CA LEU A 20 2.73 2.75 0.11
C LEU A 20 1.27 2.93 0.49
N VAL A 21 0.84 2.23 1.54
CA VAL A 21 -0.55 2.18 1.97
C VAL A 21 -0.57 2.20 3.49
N VAL A 22 -1.56 2.86 4.07
CA VAL A 22 -1.80 2.84 5.51
C VAL A 22 -3.11 2.10 5.76
N LEU A 23 -3.05 1.08 6.61
CA LEU A 23 -4.20 0.29 7.01
C LEU A 23 -4.56 0.59 8.45
N GLU A 24 -5.85 0.45 8.79
CA GLU A 24 -6.29 0.53 10.17
C GLU A 24 -6.53 -0.87 10.71
N ALA A 25 -5.93 -1.17 11.86
CA ALA A 25 -6.17 -2.43 12.56
C ALA A 25 -6.19 -2.17 14.06
N MET A 26 -7.29 -2.57 14.74
CA MET A 26 -7.42 -2.47 16.19
C MET A 26 -7.12 -1.04 16.72
N LYS A 27 -7.66 -0.04 16.04
CA LYS A 27 -7.47 1.40 16.37
C LYS A 27 -6.03 1.89 16.20
N MET A 28 -5.19 1.12 15.49
CA MET A 28 -3.82 1.49 15.20
C MET A 28 -3.63 1.60 13.69
N GLU A 29 -2.72 2.47 13.30
CA GLU A 29 -2.30 2.56 11.90
C GLU A 29 -1.19 1.55 11.63
N ASN A 30 -1.30 0.83 10.53
CA ASN A 30 -0.28 -0.08 10.06
C ASN A 30 0.20 0.39 8.69
N ASN A 31 1.48 0.68 8.59
CA ASN A 31 2.08 1.12 7.33
C ASN A 31 2.52 -0.09 6.52
N ILE A 32 2.12 -0.13 5.27
CA ILE A 32 2.62 -1.12 4.32
C ILE A 32 3.68 -0.44 3.49
N ASP A 33 4.91 -0.89 3.64
CA ASP A 33 6.07 -0.27 3.02
C ASP A 33 6.54 -1.10 1.82
N ALA A 34 7.21 -0.43 0.88
CA ALA A 34 7.84 -1.12 -0.23
C ALA A 34 9.00 -1.97 0.28
N ASP A 35 9.06 -3.23 -0.15
CA ASP A 35 10.17 -4.12 0.20
C ASP A 35 11.38 -3.92 -0.71
N ARG A 36 11.20 -3.18 -1.81
CA ARG A 36 12.28 -2.85 -2.75
C ARG A 36 11.94 -1.57 -3.49
N ALA A 37 12.96 -0.95 -4.07
CA ALA A 37 12.79 0.19 -4.96
C ALA A 37 12.23 -0.27 -6.31
N GLY A 38 11.44 0.57 -6.94
CA GLY A 38 10.86 0.28 -8.24
C GLY A 38 9.80 1.28 -8.62
N VAL A 39 8.98 0.92 -9.61
CA VAL A 39 7.90 1.76 -10.11
C VAL A 39 6.58 1.05 -9.82
N VAL A 40 5.60 1.79 -9.35
CA VAL A 40 4.25 1.26 -9.10
C VAL A 40 3.61 0.93 -10.44
N LYS A 41 3.32 -0.36 -10.64
CA LYS A 41 2.72 -0.85 -11.89
C LYS A 41 1.21 -0.94 -11.78
N GLN A 42 0.70 -1.29 -10.63
CA GLN A 42 -0.73 -1.49 -10.43
C GLN A 42 -1.07 -1.26 -8.97
N ILE A 43 -2.20 -0.62 -8.72
CA ILE A 43 -2.77 -0.44 -7.39
C ILE A 43 -4.08 -1.21 -7.36
N LEU A 44 -4.18 -2.20 -6.46
CA LEU A 44 -5.31 -3.12 -6.39
C LEU A 44 -6.29 -2.74 -5.29
N VAL A 45 -6.04 -1.66 -4.57
CA VAL A 45 -6.88 -1.18 -3.47
C VAL A 45 -7.10 0.32 -3.60
N GLN A 46 -8.11 0.83 -2.89
CA GLN A 46 -8.38 2.26 -2.80
C GLN A 46 -8.71 2.62 -1.36
N GLN A 47 -8.64 3.91 -1.07
CA GLN A 47 -9.03 4.44 0.24
C GLN A 47 -10.47 4.00 0.57
N GLY A 48 -10.64 3.48 1.77
CA GLY A 48 -11.94 2.97 2.23
C GLY A 48 -12.21 1.51 1.90
N ALA A 49 -11.37 0.88 1.06
CA ALA A 49 -11.51 -0.55 0.77
C ALA A 49 -11.14 -1.38 1.99
N THR A 50 -11.68 -2.59 2.06
CA THR A 50 -11.29 -3.55 3.09
C THR A 50 -10.39 -4.59 2.48
N VAL A 51 -9.26 -4.88 3.13
CA VAL A 51 -8.31 -5.90 2.68
C VAL A 51 -8.09 -6.91 3.79
N MET A 52 -7.64 -8.09 3.41
CA MET A 52 -7.31 -9.16 4.34
C MET A 52 -5.82 -9.42 4.31
N GLU A 53 -5.32 -10.03 5.38
CA GLU A 53 -3.91 -10.43 5.45
C GLU A 53 -3.57 -11.33 4.27
N GLY A 54 -2.47 -11.04 3.60
CA GLY A 54 -2.02 -11.79 2.43
C GLY A 54 -2.50 -11.25 1.10
N ASP A 55 -3.44 -10.30 1.09
CA ASP A 55 -3.89 -9.68 -0.15
C ASP A 55 -2.76 -8.88 -0.80
N VAL A 56 -2.68 -8.97 -2.12
CA VAL A 56 -1.78 -8.11 -2.88
C VAL A 56 -2.42 -6.75 -3.03
N LEU A 57 -1.75 -5.71 -2.56
CA LEU A 57 -2.28 -4.34 -2.55
C LEU A 57 -1.72 -3.51 -3.70
N ILE A 58 -0.42 -3.62 -3.94
CA ILE A 58 0.28 -2.84 -4.95
C ILE A 58 1.31 -3.74 -5.63
N VAL A 59 1.41 -3.61 -6.95
CA VAL A 59 2.42 -4.31 -7.75
C VAL A 59 3.51 -3.33 -8.12
N ILE A 60 4.76 -3.69 -7.81
CA ILE A 60 5.94 -2.89 -8.10
C ILE A 60 6.82 -3.68 -9.06
N GLY A 61 7.27 -3.01 -10.08
CA GLY A 61 8.11 -3.62 -11.10
C GLY A 61 9.42 -2.88 -11.36
#